data_31a0a51eaaa008a8cc1c80cbf6e61f70
#
_entry.id   31a0a51eaaa008a8cc1c80cbf6e61f70
#
_cell.length_a   1.000
_cell.length_b   1.000
_cell.length_c   1.000
_cell.angle_alpha   90.00
_cell.angle_beta   90.00
_cell.angle_gamma   90.00
#
_symmetry.space_group_name_H-M   'P 1'
#
loop_
_entity.id
_entity.type
_entity.pdbx_description
1 polymer ?
#
loop_
_entity_poly.entity_id
_entity_poly.type
_entity_poly.pdbx_seq_one_letter_code
_entity_poly.pdbx_strand_id
1 'polypeptide(L)'
;MVATIKKYKAAAVNAEPGWLNLELSIQKTIHWINEAGQNGCKLIAFPELWVPGYPYWMWRVDYQESLPLLKKYRENSLPSDSPEMHRIRAAAKENQIFVSLGYSEVDLNSLYTTQVLISPTGDILNHRRKIRATHVERLVFGDGTGDTTESVVDTEIGRIGQLNCWENMNPFLKSYAVSKGEQVHIAGWPLYPHATTLKYPDPYTNISDANADIVTPAYAIETGSFTLAPFQMISKEGVDLQTPPGKEREDHRIYNGNTRIYGPDGQLLITKPSDDFEGLVYVDIDLDETHLSKALNDFGGHYMRPDLLRLVVDTDRKSLINKVDGSGKFIVEKTVDRVGLSIPFKDLPIAQKTEADSTSTQDKE
;
A
#
# COMPACT_ATOMS: atom_id res chain seq x y z
N MET A 1 6.90 -25.31 11.72
CA MET A 1 6.39 -24.91 10.40
C MET A 1 4.88 -24.77 10.54
N VAL A 2 4.36 -23.59 10.38
CA VAL A 2 2.92 -23.33 10.30
C VAL A 2 2.41 -24.03 9.04
N ALA A 3 1.28 -24.73 9.13
CA ALA A 3 0.69 -25.39 7.96
C ALA A 3 0.33 -24.30 6.94
N THR A 4 0.95 -24.35 5.77
CA THR A 4 0.70 -23.36 4.71
C THR A 4 -0.62 -23.68 4.02
N ILE A 5 -1.52 -22.70 3.97
CA ILE A 5 -2.73 -22.77 3.15
C ILE A 5 -2.33 -22.49 1.71
N LYS A 6 -2.37 -23.51 0.85
CA LYS A 6 -1.87 -23.41 -0.53
C LYS A 6 -2.88 -22.84 -1.51
N LYS A 7 -4.18 -23.08 -1.27
CA LYS A 7 -5.27 -22.64 -2.15
C LYS A 7 -6.22 -21.74 -1.40
N TYR A 8 -6.45 -20.54 -1.94
CA TYR A 8 -7.33 -19.58 -1.32
C TYR A 8 -7.77 -18.50 -2.30
N LYS A 9 -8.87 -17.81 -1.96
CA LYS A 9 -9.34 -16.64 -2.70
C LYS A 9 -8.67 -15.38 -2.14
N ALA A 10 -8.26 -14.50 -3.05
CA ALA A 10 -7.76 -13.16 -2.75
C ALA A 10 -8.57 -12.09 -3.48
N ALA A 11 -8.50 -10.86 -2.99
CA ALA A 11 -9.15 -9.71 -3.59
C ALA A 11 -8.17 -8.54 -3.74
N ALA A 12 -8.34 -7.77 -4.81
CA ALA A 12 -7.67 -6.48 -5.03
C ALA A 12 -8.72 -5.37 -5.19
N VAL A 13 -8.54 -4.25 -4.52
CA VAL A 13 -9.46 -3.12 -4.53
C VAL A 13 -9.33 -2.33 -5.82
N ASN A 14 -10.47 -2.06 -6.49
CA ASN A 14 -10.63 -1.13 -7.60
C ASN A 14 -11.71 -0.13 -7.22
N ALA A 15 -11.34 0.93 -6.50
CA ALA A 15 -12.32 1.82 -5.90
C ALA A 15 -11.76 3.22 -5.67
N GLU A 16 -12.66 4.15 -5.37
CA GLU A 16 -12.32 5.51 -4.99
C GLU A 16 -12.13 5.62 -3.47
N PRO A 17 -10.99 6.16 -2.98
CA PRO A 17 -10.76 6.37 -1.55
C PRO A 17 -11.62 7.52 -0.99
N GLY A 18 -11.52 7.76 0.31
CA GLY A 18 -12.10 8.95 0.96
C GLY A 18 -11.17 10.15 0.84
N TRP A 19 -11.21 10.84 -0.31
CA TRP A 19 -10.31 11.94 -0.63
C TRP A 19 -10.21 12.99 0.47
N LEU A 20 -8.98 13.20 0.99
CA LEU A 20 -8.70 14.22 2.00
C LEU A 20 -9.65 14.16 3.23
N ASN A 21 -10.13 12.95 3.53
CA ASN A 21 -11.04 12.67 4.65
C ASN A 21 -10.67 11.33 5.30
N LEU A 22 -10.01 11.41 6.47
CA LEU A 22 -9.52 10.24 7.19
C LEU A 22 -10.67 9.30 7.59
N GLU A 23 -11.71 9.83 8.22
CA GLU A 23 -12.82 9.00 8.70
C GLU A 23 -13.53 8.27 7.56
N LEU A 24 -13.82 8.95 6.46
CA LEU A 24 -14.41 8.31 5.27
C LEU A 24 -13.49 7.23 4.67
N SER A 25 -12.18 7.49 4.64
CA SER A 25 -11.20 6.50 4.16
C SER A 25 -11.17 5.25 5.05
N ILE A 26 -11.26 5.41 6.37
CA ILE A 26 -11.33 4.29 7.31
C ILE A 26 -12.62 3.50 7.12
N GLN A 27 -13.77 4.17 6.99
CA GLN A 27 -15.06 3.51 6.74
C GLN A 27 -15.04 2.71 5.45
N LYS A 28 -14.53 3.28 4.34
CA LYS A 28 -14.38 2.56 3.07
C LYS A 28 -13.41 1.38 3.19
N THR A 29 -12.30 1.54 3.91
CA THR A 29 -11.35 0.45 4.15
C THR A 29 -12.02 -0.73 4.87
N ILE A 30 -12.73 -0.46 5.95
CA ILE A 30 -13.45 -1.48 6.72
C ILE A 30 -14.56 -2.12 5.89
N HIS A 31 -15.28 -1.34 5.08
CA HIS A 31 -16.31 -1.85 4.16
C HIS A 31 -15.72 -2.91 3.23
N TRP A 32 -14.62 -2.61 2.53
CA TRP A 32 -13.99 -3.56 1.60
C TRP A 32 -13.38 -4.78 2.29
N ILE A 33 -12.85 -4.62 3.50
CA ILE A 33 -12.37 -5.76 4.31
C ILE A 33 -13.52 -6.70 4.64
N ASN A 34 -14.67 -6.16 5.08
CA ASN A 34 -15.85 -6.93 5.41
C ASN A 34 -16.42 -7.65 4.17
N GLU A 35 -16.49 -6.97 3.03
CA GLU A 35 -16.95 -7.58 1.78
C GLU A 35 -16.02 -8.73 1.33
N ALA A 36 -14.70 -8.52 1.38
CA ALA A 36 -13.74 -9.58 1.06
C ALA A 36 -13.88 -10.79 1.99
N GLY A 37 -14.02 -10.54 3.31
CA GLY A 37 -14.24 -11.59 4.30
C GLY A 37 -15.51 -12.40 4.05
N GLN A 38 -16.64 -11.70 3.78
CA GLN A 38 -17.92 -12.33 3.44
C GLN A 38 -17.85 -13.18 2.17
N ASN A 39 -16.98 -12.82 1.23
CA ASN A 39 -16.72 -13.60 0.00
C ASN A 39 -15.66 -14.71 0.18
N GLY A 40 -15.20 -14.96 1.42
CA GLY A 40 -14.28 -16.04 1.75
C GLY A 40 -12.82 -15.78 1.35
N CYS A 41 -12.44 -14.53 1.11
CA CYS A 41 -11.06 -14.18 0.82
C CYS A 41 -10.16 -14.37 2.04
N LYS A 42 -8.90 -14.76 1.80
CA LYS A 42 -7.85 -14.81 2.83
C LYS A 42 -6.87 -13.65 2.73
N LEU A 43 -6.92 -12.89 1.65
CA LEU A 43 -6.08 -11.72 1.42
C LEU A 43 -6.90 -10.64 0.70
N ILE A 44 -6.78 -9.40 1.17
CA ILE A 44 -7.23 -8.21 0.43
C ILE A 44 -6.08 -7.23 0.27
N ALA A 45 -5.93 -6.67 -0.93
CA ALA A 45 -4.90 -5.69 -1.27
C ALA A 45 -5.51 -4.33 -1.63
N PHE A 46 -5.04 -3.29 -0.97
CA PHE A 46 -5.39 -1.89 -1.22
C PHE A 46 -4.32 -1.16 -2.02
N PRO A 47 -4.70 -0.12 -2.80
CA PRO A 47 -3.77 0.71 -3.56
C PRO A 47 -2.74 1.47 -2.71
N GLU A 48 -1.70 1.99 -3.38
CA GLU A 48 -0.76 2.95 -2.78
C GLU A 48 -1.51 4.19 -2.28
N LEU A 49 -1.19 4.68 -1.06
CA LEU A 49 -1.79 5.88 -0.47
C LEU A 49 -3.34 5.86 -0.45
N TRP A 50 -3.94 4.69 -0.26
CA TRP A 50 -5.39 4.54 -0.16
C TRP A 50 -6.02 5.44 0.91
N VAL A 51 -5.33 5.64 2.05
CA VAL A 51 -5.73 6.57 3.10
C VAL A 51 -4.76 7.75 3.11
N PRO A 52 -5.22 8.96 2.91
CA PRO A 52 -6.54 9.49 2.57
C PRO A 52 -6.70 9.75 1.05
N GLY A 53 -6.16 8.89 0.22
CA GLY A 53 -6.10 9.00 -1.23
C GLY A 53 -4.77 9.56 -1.73
N TYR A 54 -4.41 9.24 -2.98
CA TYR A 54 -3.20 9.76 -3.59
C TYR A 54 -3.31 11.27 -3.83
N PRO A 55 -2.34 12.09 -3.43
CA PRO A 55 -2.40 13.55 -3.53
C PRO A 55 -2.16 14.01 -4.98
N TYR A 56 -3.12 13.75 -5.85
CA TYR A 56 -3.02 14.01 -7.29
C TYR A 56 -2.76 15.49 -7.64
N TRP A 57 -3.21 16.41 -6.78
CA TRP A 57 -2.99 17.85 -6.95
C TRP A 57 -1.49 18.22 -7.08
N MET A 58 -0.57 17.48 -6.50
CA MET A 58 0.87 17.77 -6.58
C MET A 58 1.45 17.73 -8.00
N TRP A 59 0.76 17.10 -8.95
CA TRP A 59 1.12 17.05 -10.37
C TRP A 59 0.58 18.23 -11.18
N ARG A 60 -0.33 19.04 -10.59
CA ARG A 60 -1.18 19.96 -11.33
C ARG A 60 -0.98 21.42 -10.97
N VAL A 61 -0.45 21.70 -9.79
CA VAL A 61 -0.30 23.05 -9.24
C VAL A 61 1.11 23.25 -8.70
N ASP A 62 1.54 24.49 -8.66
CA ASP A 62 2.83 24.77 -8.03
C ASP A 62 2.79 24.55 -6.50
N TYR A 63 3.98 24.54 -5.89
CA TYR A 63 4.10 24.23 -4.47
C TYR A 63 3.35 25.21 -3.58
N GLN A 64 3.36 26.52 -3.89
CA GLN A 64 2.70 27.53 -3.04
C GLN A 64 1.19 27.37 -3.11
N GLU A 65 0.64 27.12 -4.29
CA GLU A 65 -0.79 26.88 -4.49
C GLU A 65 -1.24 25.57 -3.85
N SER A 66 -0.35 24.61 -3.70
CA SER A 66 -0.63 23.31 -3.07
C SER A 66 -0.73 23.36 -1.54
N LEU A 67 -0.20 24.39 -0.87
CA LEU A 67 -0.09 24.45 0.59
C LEU A 67 -1.41 24.22 1.36
N PRO A 68 -2.57 24.79 0.94
CA PRO A 68 -3.83 24.50 1.63
C PRO A 68 -4.25 23.03 1.53
N LEU A 69 -4.03 22.40 0.37
CA LEU A 69 -4.31 20.97 0.18
C LEU A 69 -3.31 20.10 0.95
N LEU A 70 -2.04 20.48 0.96
CA LEU A 70 -1.01 19.79 1.75
C LEU A 70 -1.34 19.81 3.25
N LYS A 71 -1.78 20.96 3.77
CA LYS A 71 -2.24 21.06 5.17
C LYS A 71 -3.39 20.10 5.44
N LYS A 72 -4.44 20.14 4.61
CA LYS A 72 -5.60 19.25 4.73
C LYS A 72 -5.22 17.79 4.59
N TYR A 73 -4.32 17.45 3.66
CA TYR A 73 -3.81 16.11 3.44
C TYR A 73 -3.12 15.57 4.69
N ARG A 74 -2.22 16.38 5.28
CA ARG A 74 -1.51 16.03 6.51
C ARG A 74 -2.47 15.81 7.68
N GLU A 75 -3.47 16.66 7.85
CA GLU A 75 -4.48 16.54 8.92
C GLU A 75 -5.32 15.26 8.79
N ASN A 76 -5.39 14.69 7.58
CA ASN A 76 -6.12 13.46 7.28
C ASN A 76 -5.21 12.26 7.00
N SER A 77 -3.90 12.39 7.17
CA SER A 77 -2.96 11.27 7.11
C SER A 77 -3.02 10.43 8.39
N LEU A 78 -2.69 9.15 8.28
CA LEU A 78 -2.94 8.15 9.31
C LEU A 78 -1.68 7.88 10.15
N PRO A 79 -1.69 8.13 11.47
CA PRO A 79 -0.63 7.63 12.35
C PRO A 79 -0.72 6.11 12.51
N SER A 80 0.42 5.41 12.51
CA SER A 80 0.47 3.93 12.54
C SER A 80 -0.06 3.31 13.84
N ASP A 81 -0.12 4.07 14.92
CA ASP A 81 -0.59 3.64 16.24
C ASP A 81 -1.88 4.35 16.69
N SER A 82 -2.63 4.90 15.73
CA SER A 82 -3.87 5.64 16.00
C SER A 82 -5.08 4.73 16.26
N PRO A 83 -6.14 5.27 16.88
CA PRO A 83 -7.42 4.57 17.00
C PRO A 83 -8.01 4.15 15.64
N GLU A 84 -7.79 4.94 14.60
CA GLU A 84 -8.25 4.66 13.23
C GLU A 84 -7.55 3.43 12.66
N MET A 85 -6.22 3.33 12.79
CA MET A 85 -5.47 2.13 12.41
C MET A 85 -5.94 0.92 13.22
N HIS A 86 -6.24 1.11 14.51
CA HIS A 86 -6.76 0.03 15.35
C HIS A 86 -8.11 -0.52 14.83
N ARG A 87 -9.00 0.35 14.36
CA ARG A 87 -10.28 -0.07 13.74
C ARG A 87 -10.08 -0.93 12.51
N ILE A 88 -9.10 -0.59 11.65
CA ILE A 88 -8.76 -1.41 10.47
C ILE A 88 -8.22 -2.78 10.92
N ARG A 89 -7.33 -2.81 11.90
CA ARG A 89 -6.76 -4.04 12.46
C ARG A 89 -7.84 -4.93 13.10
N ALA A 90 -8.82 -4.31 13.77
CA ALA A 90 -9.98 -5.03 14.31
C ALA A 90 -10.82 -5.67 13.20
N ALA A 91 -11.08 -4.95 12.09
CA ALA A 91 -11.81 -5.49 10.94
C ALA A 91 -11.06 -6.67 10.28
N ALA A 92 -9.72 -6.60 10.16
CA ALA A 92 -8.91 -7.72 9.69
C ALA A 92 -9.07 -8.96 10.58
N LYS A 93 -9.04 -8.76 11.91
CA LYS A 93 -9.24 -9.83 12.90
C LYS A 93 -10.66 -10.43 12.84
N GLU A 94 -11.68 -9.59 12.79
CA GLU A 94 -13.09 -10.01 12.73
C GLU A 94 -13.38 -10.86 11.50
N ASN A 95 -12.77 -10.52 10.35
CA ASN A 95 -12.92 -11.23 9.09
C ASN A 95 -11.89 -12.35 8.86
N GLN A 96 -10.93 -12.53 9.77
CA GLN A 96 -9.84 -13.51 9.67
C GLN A 96 -9.12 -13.46 8.31
N ILE A 97 -8.77 -12.24 7.87
CA ILE A 97 -8.20 -11.94 6.56
C ILE A 97 -6.88 -11.17 6.70
N PHE A 98 -5.90 -11.48 5.83
CA PHE A 98 -4.73 -10.64 5.66
C PHE A 98 -5.11 -9.36 4.90
N VAL A 99 -4.60 -8.22 5.36
CA VAL A 99 -4.85 -6.92 4.73
C VAL A 99 -3.52 -6.27 4.37
N SER A 100 -3.29 -6.05 3.07
CA SER A 100 -2.22 -5.20 2.58
C SER A 100 -2.78 -3.80 2.35
N LEU A 101 -2.36 -2.82 3.16
CA LEU A 101 -2.89 -1.45 3.13
C LEU A 101 -1.80 -0.45 2.79
N GLY A 102 -2.02 0.35 1.74
CA GLY A 102 -1.22 1.55 1.44
C GLY A 102 -1.82 2.80 2.05
N TYR A 103 -1.01 3.63 2.69
CA TYR A 103 -1.51 4.87 3.31
C TYR A 103 -0.43 5.95 3.44
N SER A 104 -0.88 7.21 3.60
CA SER A 104 -0.03 8.32 4.02
C SER A 104 0.18 8.24 5.53
N GLU A 105 1.38 7.82 5.93
CA GLU A 105 1.75 7.81 7.33
C GLU A 105 2.17 9.21 7.77
N VAL A 106 1.60 9.69 8.88
CA VAL A 106 2.16 10.83 9.59
C VAL A 106 2.99 10.34 10.77
N ASP A 107 4.27 10.70 10.78
CA ASP A 107 5.20 10.42 11.88
C ASP A 107 5.86 11.72 12.29
N LEU A 108 5.52 12.21 13.50
CA LEU A 108 5.91 13.53 13.99
C LEU A 108 5.57 14.63 12.97
N ASN A 109 6.60 15.19 12.34
CA ASN A 109 6.48 16.30 11.39
C ASN A 109 6.57 15.86 9.92
N SER A 110 6.73 14.59 9.64
CA SER A 110 6.94 14.07 8.29
C SER A 110 5.78 13.19 7.81
N LEU A 111 5.59 13.16 6.50
CA LEU A 111 4.69 12.24 5.83
C LEU A 111 5.51 11.19 5.08
N TYR A 112 5.02 9.97 5.03
CA TYR A 112 5.64 8.87 4.31
C TYR A 112 4.59 8.08 3.53
N THR A 113 4.98 7.60 2.36
CA THR A 113 4.20 6.59 1.64
C THR A 113 4.46 5.24 2.28
N THR A 114 3.48 4.67 2.96
CA THR A 114 3.65 3.48 3.78
C THR A 114 2.73 2.35 3.34
N GLN A 115 3.24 1.12 3.43
CA GLN A 115 2.47 -0.11 3.32
C GLN A 115 2.59 -0.92 4.61
N VAL A 116 1.47 -1.51 5.03
CA VAL A 116 1.46 -2.50 6.11
C VAL A 116 0.83 -3.81 5.62
N LEU A 117 1.30 -4.92 6.19
CA LEU A 117 0.62 -6.21 6.12
C LEU A 117 0.04 -6.53 7.50
N ILE A 118 -1.28 -6.59 7.58
CA ILE A 118 -2.01 -6.92 8.80
C ILE A 118 -2.44 -8.38 8.73
N SER A 119 -2.22 -9.14 9.79
CA SER A 119 -2.58 -10.55 9.90
C SER A 119 -4.07 -10.77 10.24
N PRO A 120 -4.59 -11.99 10.11
CA PRO A 120 -5.92 -12.39 10.59
C PRO A 120 -6.10 -12.27 12.12
N THR A 121 -5.02 -12.05 12.87
CA THR A 121 -5.08 -11.76 14.32
C THR A 121 -5.10 -10.27 14.63
N GLY A 122 -5.01 -9.42 13.59
CA GLY A 122 -4.92 -7.97 13.72
C GLY A 122 -3.50 -7.45 13.98
N ASP A 123 -2.48 -8.33 13.96
CA ASP A 123 -1.09 -7.91 14.12
C ASP A 123 -0.58 -7.26 12.83
N ILE A 124 0.21 -6.20 12.94
CA ILE A 124 0.99 -5.69 11.82
C ILE A 124 2.24 -6.56 11.71
N LEU A 125 2.32 -7.35 10.63
CA LEU A 125 3.45 -8.23 10.37
C LEU A 125 4.60 -7.53 9.64
N ASN A 126 4.27 -6.53 8.83
CA ASN A 126 5.24 -5.69 8.15
C ASN A 126 4.73 -4.25 8.13
N HIS A 127 5.63 -3.33 8.37
CA HIS A 127 5.41 -1.89 8.26
C HIS A 127 6.60 -1.31 7.51
N ARG A 128 6.39 -0.94 6.26
CA ARG A 128 7.44 -0.41 5.41
C ARG A 128 7.08 0.94 4.83
N ARG A 129 8.04 1.84 4.76
CA ARG A 129 7.96 3.11 4.03
C ARG A 129 8.56 2.93 2.64
N LYS A 130 7.97 3.55 1.63
CA LYS A 130 8.54 3.60 0.27
C LYS A 130 9.98 4.09 0.35
N ILE A 131 10.92 3.36 -0.25
CA ILE A 131 12.36 3.67 -0.14
C ILE A 131 12.65 5.06 -0.70
N ARG A 132 12.01 5.39 -1.82
CA ARG A 132 12.18 6.67 -2.48
C ARG A 132 10.85 7.17 -3.03
N ALA A 133 10.42 8.33 -2.59
CA ALA A 133 9.29 9.03 -3.17
C ALA A 133 9.54 9.36 -4.66
N THR A 134 8.53 9.13 -5.51
CA THR A 134 8.66 9.27 -6.96
C THR A 134 8.44 10.72 -7.38
N HIS A 135 9.36 11.29 -8.15
CA HIS A 135 9.23 12.59 -8.82
C HIS A 135 8.72 13.69 -7.86
N VAL A 136 7.54 14.27 -8.12
CA VAL A 136 6.93 15.36 -7.31
C VAL A 136 6.46 14.89 -5.92
N GLU A 137 6.29 13.59 -5.71
CA GLU A 137 6.00 13.04 -4.37
C GLU A 137 7.04 13.48 -3.33
N ARG A 138 8.27 13.76 -3.75
CA ARG A 138 9.36 14.27 -2.89
C ARG A 138 9.09 15.62 -2.25
N LEU A 139 8.11 16.36 -2.76
CA LEU A 139 7.65 17.62 -2.14
C LEU A 139 6.77 17.38 -0.91
N VAL A 140 6.23 16.16 -0.78
CA VAL A 140 5.26 15.79 0.25
C VAL A 140 5.82 14.72 1.19
N PHE A 141 6.48 13.69 0.65
CA PHE A 141 6.87 12.49 1.39
C PHE A 141 8.37 12.37 1.58
N GLY A 142 8.74 11.90 2.77
CA GLY A 142 10.10 11.47 3.08
C GLY A 142 10.42 10.08 2.51
N ASP A 143 11.72 9.78 2.44
CA ASP A 143 12.25 8.49 2.00
C ASP A 143 12.27 7.48 3.17
N GLY A 144 12.10 6.20 2.84
CA GLY A 144 12.34 5.09 3.77
C GLY A 144 13.84 4.90 4.06
N THR A 145 14.15 4.17 5.11
CA THR A 145 15.52 3.79 5.50
C THR A 145 15.80 2.31 5.18
N GLY A 146 16.99 1.81 5.45
CA GLY A 146 17.41 0.46 5.06
C GLY A 146 16.50 -0.67 5.59
N ASP A 147 15.94 -0.51 6.77
CA ASP A 147 14.98 -1.43 7.38
C ASP A 147 13.70 -1.61 6.53
N THR A 148 13.35 -0.65 5.70
CA THR A 148 12.18 -0.73 4.79
C THR A 148 12.42 -1.60 3.55
N THR A 149 13.62 -2.12 3.36
CA THR A 149 13.93 -3.10 2.30
C THR A 149 13.30 -4.46 2.57
N GLU A 150 13.01 -4.79 3.84
CA GLU A 150 12.31 -6.01 4.24
C GLU A 150 10.84 -5.93 3.76
N SER A 151 10.62 -6.33 2.52
CA SER A 151 9.32 -6.23 1.85
C SER A 151 8.54 -7.54 1.82
N VAL A 152 9.15 -8.68 2.20
CA VAL A 152 8.55 -10.02 2.11
C VAL A 152 8.37 -10.62 3.50
N VAL A 153 7.16 -11.10 3.77
CA VAL A 153 6.77 -11.72 5.06
C VAL A 153 6.37 -13.17 4.85
N ASP A 154 6.86 -14.06 5.71
CA ASP A 154 6.44 -15.45 5.75
C ASP A 154 5.10 -15.57 6.51
N THR A 155 4.08 -16.10 5.86
CA THR A 155 2.72 -16.24 6.40
C THR A 155 2.15 -17.63 6.17
N GLU A 156 1.01 -17.93 6.80
CA GLU A 156 0.30 -19.20 6.60
C GLU A 156 -0.29 -19.36 5.19
N ILE A 157 -0.45 -18.26 4.44
CA ILE A 157 -0.92 -18.25 3.05
C ILE A 157 0.21 -18.02 2.04
N GLY A 158 1.45 -18.28 2.43
CA GLY A 158 2.66 -18.12 1.60
C GLY A 158 3.48 -16.88 1.97
N ARG A 159 4.56 -16.67 1.24
CA ARG A 159 5.43 -15.50 1.39
C ARG A 159 4.87 -14.34 0.58
N ILE A 160 4.41 -13.32 1.30
CA ILE A 160 3.76 -12.14 0.72
C ILE A 160 4.75 -10.99 0.66
N GLY A 161 4.96 -10.44 -0.52
CA GLY A 161 5.75 -9.24 -0.76
C GLY A 161 4.90 -8.02 -1.07
N GLN A 162 5.44 -6.84 -0.79
CA GLN A 162 4.77 -5.56 -0.98
C GLN A 162 5.73 -4.51 -1.52
N LEU A 163 5.39 -3.87 -2.64
CA LEU A 163 6.09 -2.70 -3.18
C LEU A 163 5.08 -1.67 -3.69
N ASN A 164 5.45 -0.39 -3.62
CA ASN A 164 4.62 0.72 -4.10
C ASN A 164 5.09 1.24 -5.45
N CYS A 165 4.17 1.34 -6.41
CA CYS A 165 4.33 2.09 -7.65
C CYS A 165 5.64 1.73 -8.40
N TRP A 166 6.49 2.69 -8.65
CA TRP A 166 7.76 2.51 -9.37
C TRP A 166 8.83 1.73 -8.61
N GLU A 167 8.65 1.42 -7.34
CA GLU A 167 9.48 0.41 -6.69
C GLU A 167 9.41 -0.94 -7.41
N ASN A 168 8.27 -1.25 -8.04
CA ASN A 168 8.07 -2.46 -8.85
C ASN A 168 8.96 -2.52 -10.10
N MET A 169 9.47 -1.37 -10.56
CA MET A 169 10.42 -1.28 -11.67
C MET A 169 11.87 -1.46 -11.21
N ASN A 170 12.16 -1.37 -9.90
CA ASN A 170 13.52 -1.41 -9.39
C ASN A 170 14.06 -2.84 -9.39
N PRO A 171 15.06 -3.17 -10.24
CA PRO A 171 15.57 -4.54 -10.34
C PRO A 171 16.23 -5.04 -9.06
N PHE A 172 16.78 -4.15 -8.23
CA PHE A 172 17.43 -4.52 -6.97
C PHE A 172 16.41 -4.91 -5.90
N LEU A 173 15.31 -4.17 -5.79
CA LEU A 173 14.22 -4.52 -4.87
C LEU A 173 13.56 -5.83 -5.28
N LYS A 174 13.33 -6.03 -6.58
CA LYS A 174 12.83 -7.28 -7.14
C LYS A 174 13.75 -8.46 -6.84
N SER A 175 15.06 -8.28 -7.10
CA SER A 175 16.07 -9.31 -6.78
C SER A 175 16.09 -9.64 -5.29
N TYR A 176 15.89 -8.64 -4.42
CA TYR A 176 15.82 -8.86 -2.98
C TYR A 176 14.55 -9.65 -2.60
N ALA A 177 13.38 -9.30 -3.12
CA ALA A 177 12.13 -10.03 -2.89
C ALA A 177 12.22 -11.49 -3.36
N VAL A 178 12.80 -11.73 -4.55
CA VAL A 178 13.05 -13.09 -5.07
C VAL A 178 13.96 -13.87 -4.13
N SER A 179 15.02 -13.25 -3.59
CA SER A 179 15.94 -13.92 -2.65
C SER A 179 15.27 -14.34 -1.34
N LYS A 180 14.17 -13.68 -0.96
CA LYS A 180 13.31 -14.05 0.18
C LYS A 180 12.28 -15.14 -0.19
N GLY A 181 12.22 -15.55 -1.44
CA GLY A 181 11.33 -16.60 -1.92
C GLY A 181 9.87 -16.18 -2.03
N GLU A 182 9.61 -14.95 -2.37
CA GLU A 182 8.27 -14.40 -2.58
C GLU A 182 7.39 -15.31 -3.45
N GLN A 183 6.10 -15.43 -3.09
CA GLN A 183 5.11 -16.24 -3.79
C GLN A 183 3.89 -15.44 -4.22
N VAL A 184 3.53 -14.43 -3.44
CA VAL A 184 2.43 -13.50 -3.72
C VAL A 184 2.93 -12.09 -3.54
N HIS A 185 2.80 -11.28 -4.56
CA HIS A 185 3.26 -9.90 -4.58
C HIS A 185 2.10 -8.92 -4.63
N ILE A 186 2.17 -7.86 -3.82
CA ILE A 186 1.23 -6.75 -3.86
C ILE A 186 1.94 -5.54 -4.47
N ALA A 187 1.63 -5.27 -5.72
CA ALA A 187 2.08 -4.07 -6.42
C ALA A 187 1.07 -2.94 -6.18
N GLY A 188 1.23 -2.18 -5.10
CA GLY A 188 0.35 -1.06 -4.81
C GLY A 188 0.56 0.07 -5.82
N TRP A 189 -0.47 0.38 -6.62
CA TRP A 189 -0.44 1.48 -7.57
C TRP A 189 -1.34 2.63 -7.11
N PRO A 190 -1.00 3.88 -7.42
CA PRO A 190 -1.89 5.01 -7.22
C PRO A 190 -2.97 5.04 -8.31
N LEU A 191 -3.61 6.18 -8.52
CA LEU A 191 -4.37 6.44 -9.74
C LEU A 191 -3.42 6.82 -10.89
N TYR A 192 -3.73 6.33 -12.10
CA TYR A 192 -2.98 6.68 -13.31
C TYR A 192 -3.92 7.10 -14.43
N PRO A 193 -3.51 8.07 -15.28
CA PRO A 193 -4.25 8.41 -16.48
C PRO A 193 -4.26 7.21 -17.45
N HIS A 194 -5.35 7.05 -18.19
CA HIS A 194 -5.37 6.12 -19.30
C HIS A 194 -4.44 6.58 -20.41
N ALA A 195 -3.55 5.72 -20.87
CA ALA A 195 -2.61 6.02 -21.94
C ALA A 195 -3.30 6.52 -23.22
N THR A 196 -4.52 6.03 -23.48
CA THR A 196 -5.35 6.44 -24.62
C THR A 196 -5.84 7.88 -24.57
N THR A 197 -5.84 8.50 -23.39
CA THR A 197 -6.22 9.92 -23.22
C THR A 197 -5.05 10.88 -23.34
N LEU A 198 -3.81 10.34 -23.37
CA LEU A 198 -2.59 11.12 -23.50
C LEU A 198 -2.15 11.25 -24.96
N LYS A 199 -1.70 12.41 -25.37
CA LYS A 199 -1.17 12.65 -26.71
C LYS A 199 0.36 12.48 -26.68
N TYR A 200 0.88 11.62 -27.54
CA TYR A 200 2.32 11.46 -27.69
C TYR A 200 2.93 12.63 -28.50
N PRO A 201 4.06 13.22 -28.13
CA PRO A 201 4.81 12.96 -26.90
C PRO A 201 4.20 13.70 -25.68
N ASP A 202 3.68 12.94 -24.71
CA ASP A 202 3.21 13.47 -23.44
C ASP A 202 4.15 12.94 -22.33
N PRO A 203 4.72 13.81 -21.46
CA PRO A 203 5.61 13.37 -20.40
C PRO A 203 4.93 12.41 -19.40
N TYR A 204 3.60 12.43 -19.32
CA TYR A 204 2.85 11.53 -18.45
C TYR A 204 2.64 10.13 -19.04
N THR A 205 2.97 9.87 -20.30
CA THR A 205 2.86 8.51 -20.88
C THR A 205 3.65 7.49 -20.06
N ASN A 206 4.80 7.88 -19.50
CA ASN A 206 5.62 7.01 -18.67
C ASN A 206 4.99 6.68 -17.30
N ILE A 207 3.95 7.40 -16.89
CA ILE A 207 3.22 7.19 -15.63
C ILE A 207 1.73 6.91 -15.89
N SER A 208 1.43 6.31 -17.04
CA SER A 208 0.08 5.87 -17.40
C SER A 208 -0.18 4.43 -16.98
N ASP A 209 -1.44 4.03 -17.11
CA ASP A 209 -1.88 2.64 -16.91
C ASP A 209 -1.15 1.65 -17.83
N ALA A 210 -0.80 2.05 -19.06
CA ALA A 210 -0.03 1.20 -19.97
C ALA A 210 1.32 0.76 -19.40
N ASN A 211 2.02 1.63 -18.68
CA ASN A 211 3.26 1.25 -18.01
C ASN A 211 3.04 0.26 -16.87
N ALA A 212 1.99 0.44 -16.10
CA ALA A 212 1.63 -0.51 -15.05
C ALA A 212 1.26 -1.88 -15.66
N ASP A 213 0.57 -1.89 -16.82
CA ASP A 213 0.24 -3.10 -17.58
C ASP A 213 1.47 -3.78 -18.21
N ILE A 214 2.63 -3.12 -18.29
CA ILE A 214 3.91 -3.71 -18.71
C ILE A 214 4.70 -4.19 -17.48
N VAL A 215 4.84 -3.33 -16.48
CA VAL A 215 5.69 -3.58 -15.31
C VAL A 215 5.15 -4.71 -14.44
N THR A 216 3.83 -4.77 -14.24
CA THR A 216 3.21 -5.74 -13.34
C THR A 216 3.33 -7.19 -13.83
N PRO A 217 2.98 -7.53 -15.09
CA PRO A 217 3.20 -8.89 -15.60
C PRO A 217 4.68 -9.23 -15.75
N ALA A 218 5.55 -8.26 -16.06
CA ALA A 218 6.99 -8.47 -16.06
C ALA A 218 7.49 -8.86 -14.66
N TYR A 219 7.01 -8.18 -13.61
CA TYR A 219 7.31 -8.56 -12.24
C TYR A 219 6.89 -10.00 -11.94
N ALA A 220 5.66 -10.38 -12.30
CA ALA A 220 5.12 -11.72 -12.08
C ALA A 220 5.99 -12.80 -12.73
N ILE A 221 6.37 -12.63 -14.02
CA ILE A 221 7.22 -13.56 -14.76
C ILE A 221 8.63 -13.63 -14.14
N GLU A 222 9.25 -12.49 -13.86
CA GLU A 222 10.63 -12.44 -13.36
C GLU A 222 10.77 -13.01 -11.97
N THR A 223 9.73 -12.91 -11.13
CA THR A 223 9.75 -13.44 -9.75
C THR A 223 9.10 -14.81 -9.61
N GLY A 224 8.32 -15.24 -10.61
CA GLY A 224 7.51 -16.47 -10.54
C GLY A 224 6.47 -16.39 -9.42
N SER A 225 5.84 -15.24 -9.21
CA SER A 225 4.86 -14.98 -8.15
C SER A 225 3.52 -14.52 -8.70
N PHE A 226 2.43 -14.82 -7.99
CA PHE A 226 1.17 -14.13 -8.22
C PHE A 226 1.34 -12.64 -7.92
N THR A 227 0.82 -11.77 -8.77
CA THR A 227 0.96 -10.32 -8.58
C THR A 227 -0.40 -9.65 -8.61
N LEU A 228 -0.83 -9.12 -7.46
CA LEU A 228 -2.04 -8.32 -7.30
C LEU A 228 -1.68 -6.85 -7.43
N ALA A 229 -2.29 -6.16 -8.37
CA ALA A 229 -2.07 -4.75 -8.66
C ALA A 229 -3.35 -3.94 -8.43
N PRO A 230 -3.68 -3.57 -7.17
CA PRO A 230 -4.80 -2.70 -6.87
C PRO A 230 -4.52 -1.26 -7.32
N PHE A 231 -5.55 -0.59 -7.86
CA PHE A 231 -5.52 0.80 -8.32
C PHE A 231 -6.62 1.63 -7.69
N GLN A 232 -6.34 2.93 -7.49
CA GLN A 232 -7.37 3.89 -7.14
C GLN A 232 -8.16 4.33 -8.38
N MET A 233 -9.43 4.61 -8.17
CA MET A 233 -10.28 5.38 -9.09
C MET A 233 -10.35 6.83 -8.62
N ILE A 234 -10.74 7.73 -9.53
CA ILE A 234 -11.09 9.10 -9.18
C ILE A 234 -12.28 9.57 -10.00
N SER A 235 -13.34 9.92 -9.32
CA SER A 235 -14.54 10.50 -9.89
C SER A 235 -14.35 12.00 -10.17
N LYS A 236 -15.37 12.59 -10.78
CA LYS A 236 -15.48 14.03 -10.98
C LYS A 236 -15.42 14.79 -9.65
N GLU A 237 -16.12 14.29 -8.65
CA GLU A 237 -16.14 14.83 -7.30
C GLU A 237 -14.76 14.75 -6.63
N GLY A 238 -14.06 13.63 -6.83
CA GLY A 238 -12.69 13.47 -6.34
C GLY A 238 -11.72 14.47 -6.97
N VAL A 239 -11.86 14.73 -8.28
CA VAL A 239 -11.08 15.79 -8.97
C VAL A 239 -11.37 17.16 -8.39
N ASP A 240 -12.64 17.47 -8.11
CA ASP A 240 -13.03 18.75 -7.50
C ASP A 240 -12.40 18.93 -6.12
N LEU A 241 -12.45 17.91 -5.28
CA LEU A 241 -11.86 17.93 -3.93
C LEU A 241 -10.34 18.17 -3.94
N GLN A 242 -9.67 17.77 -5.01
CA GLN A 242 -8.23 17.90 -5.20
C GLN A 242 -7.84 19.09 -6.10
N THR A 243 -8.81 19.92 -6.51
CA THR A 243 -8.55 21.14 -7.30
C THR A 243 -8.51 22.34 -6.37
N PRO A 244 -7.39 23.10 -6.32
CA PRO A 244 -7.32 24.31 -5.52
C PRO A 244 -8.35 25.36 -5.95
N PRO A 245 -8.84 26.20 -5.03
CA PRO A 245 -9.77 27.27 -5.37
C PRO A 245 -9.23 28.19 -6.49
N GLY A 246 -10.07 28.50 -7.47
CA GLY A 246 -9.72 29.39 -8.58
C GLY A 246 -8.94 28.73 -9.73
N LYS A 247 -8.67 27.43 -9.65
CA LYS A 247 -8.06 26.67 -10.75
C LYS A 247 -9.12 25.98 -11.61
N GLU A 248 -8.83 25.88 -12.91
CA GLU A 248 -9.68 25.13 -13.83
C GLU A 248 -9.58 23.64 -13.51
N ARG A 249 -10.71 22.98 -13.62
CA ARG A 249 -10.86 21.56 -13.47
C ARG A 249 -10.45 20.84 -14.74
N GLU A 250 -9.63 19.82 -14.63
CA GLU A 250 -9.24 18.97 -15.76
C GLU A 250 -10.14 17.75 -15.84
N ASP A 251 -11.37 17.91 -16.35
CA ASP A 251 -12.38 16.86 -16.45
C ASP A 251 -11.96 15.64 -17.31
N HIS A 252 -11.02 15.85 -18.22
CA HIS A 252 -10.51 14.79 -19.07
C HIS A 252 -9.56 13.79 -18.34
N ARG A 253 -9.28 14.02 -17.06
CA ARG A 253 -8.41 13.17 -16.23
C ARG A 253 -9.19 12.44 -15.14
N ILE A 254 -10.41 12.02 -15.42
CA ILE A 254 -11.14 11.07 -14.60
C ILE A 254 -10.58 9.69 -14.89
N TYR A 255 -10.18 8.97 -13.84
CA TYR A 255 -9.53 7.66 -13.95
C TYR A 255 -10.40 6.60 -13.30
N ASN A 256 -10.66 5.54 -14.06
CA ASN A 256 -11.62 4.50 -13.69
C ASN A 256 -10.98 3.28 -13.03
N GLY A 257 -9.74 3.43 -12.55
CA GLY A 257 -8.98 2.34 -12.01
C GLY A 257 -8.40 1.42 -13.10
N ASN A 258 -7.43 0.62 -12.73
CA ASN A 258 -6.79 -0.34 -13.63
C ASN A 258 -6.33 -1.59 -12.87
N THR A 259 -7.12 -2.04 -11.89
CA THR A 259 -6.79 -3.19 -11.06
C THR A 259 -6.61 -4.43 -11.90
N ARG A 260 -5.47 -5.11 -11.73
CA ARG A 260 -5.05 -6.31 -12.44
C ARG A 260 -4.53 -7.35 -11.47
N ILE A 261 -4.66 -8.61 -11.86
CA ILE A 261 -4.05 -9.73 -11.15
C ILE A 261 -3.42 -10.67 -12.17
N TYR A 262 -2.15 -10.95 -11.99
CA TYR A 262 -1.36 -11.79 -12.88
C TYR A 262 -0.90 -13.06 -12.17
N GLY A 263 -0.87 -14.17 -12.92
CA GLY A 263 -0.29 -15.43 -12.49
C GLY A 263 1.26 -15.42 -12.51
N PRO A 264 1.90 -16.44 -11.92
CA PRO A 264 3.35 -16.57 -11.90
C PRO A 264 4.01 -16.66 -13.28
N ASP A 265 3.22 -16.91 -14.31
CA ASP A 265 3.59 -16.96 -15.73
C ASP A 265 3.34 -15.62 -16.46
N GLY A 266 2.88 -14.59 -15.73
CA GLY A 266 2.56 -13.26 -16.28
C GLY A 266 1.23 -13.17 -17.01
N GLN A 267 0.42 -14.23 -17.02
CA GLN A 267 -0.90 -14.17 -17.64
C GLN A 267 -1.90 -13.43 -16.75
N LEU A 268 -2.78 -12.65 -17.38
CA LEU A 268 -3.88 -11.98 -16.69
C LEU A 268 -4.90 -13.02 -16.24
N LEU A 269 -5.15 -13.14 -14.94
CA LEU A 269 -6.04 -14.15 -14.34
C LEU A 269 -7.49 -13.70 -14.20
N ILE A 270 -7.78 -12.44 -14.49
CA ILE A 270 -9.11 -11.84 -14.29
C ILE A 270 -9.68 -11.31 -15.59
N THR A 271 -10.99 -11.13 -15.63
CA THR A 271 -11.59 -10.24 -16.63
C THR A 271 -11.28 -8.81 -16.25
N LYS A 272 -10.80 -8.00 -17.22
CA LYS A 272 -10.56 -6.58 -16.99
C LYS A 272 -11.86 -5.91 -16.52
N PRO A 273 -11.88 -5.22 -15.36
CA PRO A 273 -13.04 -4.46 -14.94
C PRO A 273 -13.44 -3.43 -16.00
N SER A 274 -14.74 -3.16 -16.12
CA SER A 274 -15.23 -2.03 -16.92
C SER A 274 -14.80 -0.70 -16.30
N ASP A 275 -14.75 0.33 -17.11
CA ASP A 275 -14.24 1.65 -16.68
C ASP A 275 -15.07 2.28 -15.54
N ASP A 276 -16.34 1.87 -15.38
CA ASP A 276 -17.25 2.33 -14.32
C ASP A 276 -17.35 1.37 -13.12
N PHE A 277 -16.58 0.27 -13.12
CA PHE A 277 -16.61 -0.71 -12.05
C PHE A 277 -15.90 -0.20 -10.80
N GLU A 278 -16.63 -0.01 -9.70
CA GLU A 278 -16.07 0.17 -8.36
C GLU A 278 -16.37 -1.07 -7.53
N GLY A 279 -15.33 -1.71 -6.96
CA GLY A 279 -15.52 -2.94 -6.20
C GLY A 279 -14.24 -3.74 -6.00
N LEU A 280 -14.43 -5.00 -5.63
CA LEU A 280 -13.36 -5.97 -5.45
C LEU A 280 -13.16 -6.84 -6.69
N VAL A 281 -11.91 -7.00 -7.11
CA VAL A 281 -11.51 -7.93 -8.16
C VAL A 281 -10.97 -9.18 -7.48
N TYR A 282 -11.59 -10.33 -7.75
CA TYR A 282 -11.27 -11.59 -7.08
C TYR A 282 -10.40 -12.50 -7.93
N VAL A 283 -9.60 -13.33 -7.26
CA VAL A 283 -8.80 -14.39 -7.87
C VAL A 283 -8.69 -15.59 -6.92
N ASP A 284 -8.63 -16.78 -7.48
CA ASP A 284 -8.23 -17.98 -6.76
C ASP A 284 -6.72 -18.18 -6.94
N ILE A 285 -5.99 -18.28 -5.84
CA ILE A 285 -4.55 -18.50 -5.80
C ILE A 285 -4.28 -19.97 -5.47
N ASP A 286 -3.41 -20.62 -6.26
CA ASP A 286 -2.81 -21.91 -5.96
C ASP A 286 -1.29 -21.75 -5.89
N LEU A 287 -0.73 -21.77 -4.69
CA LEU A 287 0.71 -21.58 -4.49
C LEU A 287 1.59 -22.64 -5.17
N ASP A 288 1.05 -23.81 -5.50
CA ASP A 288 1.80 -24.83 -6.23
C ASP A 288 2.16 -24.38 -7.66
N GLU A 289 1.40 -23.46 -8.26
CA GLU A 289 1.74 -22.85 -9.56
C GLU A 289 3.04 -22.03 -9.50
N THR A 290 3.37 -21.44 -8.35
CA THR A 290 4.65 -20.71 -8.18
C THR A 290 5.84 -21.68 -8.29
N HIS A 291 5.69 -22.92 -7.84
CA HIS A 291 6.74 -23.93 -7.95
C HIS A 291 6.96 -24.36 -9.41
N LEU A 292 5.88 -24.48 -10.18
CA LEU A 292 5.97 -24.81 -11.60
C LEU A 292 6.67 -23.68 -12.37
N SER A 293 6.27 -22.43 -12.15
CA SER A 293 6.89 -21.27 -12.77
C SER A 293 8.39 -21.20 -12.45
N LYS A 294 8.76 -21.35 -11.16
CA LYS A 294 10.16 -21.31 -10.72
C LYS A 294 10.98 -22.50 -11.22
N ALA A 295 10.37 -23.66 -11.49
CA ALA A 295 11.07 -24.78 -12.11
C ALA A 295 11.51 -24.47 -13.56
N LEU A 296 10.79 -23.59 -14.25
CA LEU A 296 11.10 -23.15 -15.60
C LEU A 296 11.99 -21.91 -15.61
N ASN A 297 11.82 -21.01 -14.67
CA ASN A 297 12.46 -19.70 -14.63
C ASN A 297 12.85 -19.30 -13.22
N ASP A 298 13.92 -19.86 -12.71
CA ASP A 298 14.39 -19.68 -11.34
C ASP A 298 15.44 -18.56 -11.25
N PHE A 299 14.99 -17.32 -11.27
CA PHE A 299 15.88 -16.16 -11.09
C PHE A 299 16.53 -16.10 -9.70
N GLY A 300 15.87 -16.61 -8.67
CA GLY A 300 16.39 -16.60 -7.31
C GLY A 300 17.36 -17.76 -7.00
N GLY A 301 17.54 -18.68 -7.94
CA GLY A 301 18.34 -19.90 -7.76
C GLY A 301 19.29 -20.16 -8.91
N HIS A 302 18.92 -21.02 -9.87
CA HIS A 302 19.83 -21.52 -10.91
C HIS A 302 20.36 -20.44 -11.87
N TYR A 303 19.62 -19.34 -12.09
CA TYR A 303 20.07 -18.24 -12.92
C TYR A 303 20.95 -17.22 -12.18
N MET A 304 20.98 -17.28 -10.83
CA MET A 304 21.85 -16.40 -10.06
C MET A 304 23.28 -16.92 -10.02
N ARG A 305 24.21 -16.03 -10.19
CA ARG A 305 25.65 -16.27 -10.10
C ARG A 305 26.25 -15.35 -9.03
N PRO A 306 25.99 -15.60 -7.72
CA PRO A 306 26.44 -14.72 -6.64
C PRO A 306 27.96 -14.64 -6.50
N ASP A 307 28.69 -15.55 -7.13
CA ASP A 307 30.13 -15.52 -7.32
C ASP A 307 30.58 -14.42 -8.29
N LEU A 308 29.71 -14.04 -9.25
CA LEU A 308 29.98 -13.00 -10.25
C LEU A 308 29.22 -11.69 -9.97
N LEU A 309 27.94 -11.79 -9.68
CA LEU A 309 27.05 -10.66 -9.46
C LEU A 309 26.25 -10.90 -8.17
N ARG A 310 26.39 -9.99 -7.23
CA ARG A 310 25.68 -10.07 -5.95
C ARG A 310 25.12 -8.72 -5.55
N LEU A 311 23.94 -8.74 -4.92
CA LEU A 311 23.33 -7.59 -4.29
C LEU A 311 23.84 -7.47 -2.85
N VAL A 312 24.25 -6.27 -2.46
CA VAL A 312 24.56 -5.92 -1.07
C VAL A 312 23.50 -4.95 -0.60
N VAL A 313 22.82 -5.29 0.49
CA VAL A 313 21.71 -4.51 1.03
C VAL A 313 22.09 -4.01 2.42
N ASP A 314 21.97 -2.70 2.64
CA ASP A 314 22.03 -2.09 3.97
C ASP A 314 20.62 -2.11 4.56
N THR A 315 20.40 -2.94 5.57
CA THR A 315 19.08 -3.09 6.22
C THR A 315 18.97 -2.27 7.50
N ASP A 316 19.96 -1.43 7.79
CA ASP A 316 19.96 -0.66 9.02
C ASP A 316 18.99 0.52 8.94
N ARG A 317 18.27 0.72 10.03
CA ARG A 317 17.52 1.95 10.25
C ARG A 317 18.47 3.10 10.48
N LYS A 318 18.29 4.18 9.72
CA LYS A 318 19.05 5.42 9.93
C LYS A 318 18.28 6.33 10.91
N SER A 319 18.94 6.73 11.99
CA SER A 319 18.39 7.69 12.96
C SER A 319 18.90 9.10 12.66
N LEU A 320 18.03 10.11 12.84
CA LEU A 320 18.42 11.51 12.73
C LEU A 320 19.39 11.90 13.87
N ILE A 321 19.31 11.23 15.01
CA ILE A 321 20.11 11.55 16.20
C ILE A 321 20.73 10.26 16.70
N ASN A 322 22.05 10.23 16.68
CA ASN A 322 22.84 9.23 17.40
C ASN A 322 23.39 9.87 18.67
N LYS A 323 22.92 9.43 19.83
CA LYS A 323 23.50 9.86 21.10
C LYS A 323 24.79 9.11 21.37
N VAL A 324 25.74 9.79 21.95
CA VAL A 324 27.04 9.22 22.32
C VAL A 324 27.18 9.33 23.87
N ASP A 325 27.51 8.23 24.52
CA ASP A 325 27.79 8.24 25.96
C ASP A 325 29.15 8.90 26.28
N GLY A 326 29.43 9.07 27.54
CA GLY A 326 30.70 9.69 28.01
C GLY A 326 31.97 8.92 27.62
N SER A 327 31.86 7.68 27.10
CA SER A 327 32.97 6.88 26.56
C SER A 327 33.11 7.00 25.02
N GLY A 328 32.24 7.77 24.37
CA GLY A 328 32.18 7.88 22.90
C GLY A 328 31.46 6.75 22.20
N LYS A 329 30.77 5.86 22.94
CA LYS A 329 29.98 4.78 22.38
C LYS A 329 28.61 5.30 21.97
N PHE A 330 28.14 4.89 20.74
CA PHE A 330 26.80 5.21 20.29
C PHE A 330 25.76 4.54 21.19
N ILE A 331 24.86 5.37 21.73
CA ILE A 331 23.64 4.89 22.38
C ILE A 331 22.58 4.85 21.28
N VAL A 332 22.21 3.66 20.86
CA VAL A 332 21.03 3.48 20.03
C VAL A 332 19.82 3.60 20.94
N GLU A 333 19.24 4.79 21.05
CA GLU A 333 17.87 4.85 21.58
C GLU A 333 16.99 4.05 20.63
N LYS A 334 16.38 3.01 21.16
CA LYS A 334 15.24 2.37 20.47
C LYS A 334 14.10 3.39 20.43
N THR A 335 14.17 4.33 19.50
CA THR A 335 12.97 5.03 19.05
C THR A 335 11.99 3.96 18.67
N VAL A 336 10.77 4.06 19.19
CA VAL A 336 9.70 3.07 19.04
C VAL A 336 9.83 2.35 17.72
N ASP A 337 10.17 1.06 17.79
CA ASP A 337 10.43 0.19 16.64
C ASP A 337 9.15 0.07 15.82
N ARG A 338 8.94 0.96 14.85
CA ARG A 338 7.70 1.00 14.04
C ARG A 338 7.86 0.39 12.67
N VAL A 339 9.07 0.25 12.18
CA VAL A 339 9.36 -0.24 10.83
C VAL A 339 10.12 -1.55 10.91
N GLY A 340 9.67 -2.54 10.14
CA GLY A 340 10.29 -3.87 10.09
C GLY A 340 9.97 -4.80 11.26
N LEU A 341 9.11 -4.40 12.22
CA LEU A 341 8.71 -5.23 13.35
C LEU A 341 7.22 -5.53 13.35
N SER A 342 6.92 -6.76 13.76
CA SER A 342 5.54 -7.16 14.07
C SER A 342 5.02 -6.32 15.25
N ILE A 343 3.89 -5.64 15.07
CA ILE A 343 3.20 -4.90 16.13
C ILE A 343 1.98 -5.73 16.56
N PRO A 344 2.03 -6.38 17.75
CA PRO A 344 0.91 -7.18 18.23
C PRO A 344 -0.36 -6.36 18.37
N PHE A 345 -1.49 -6.99 18.06
CA PHE A 345 -2.79 -6.41 18.30
C PHE A 345 -3.10 -6.48 19.80
N LYS A 346 -3.40 -5.33 20.41
CA LYS A 346 -3.91 -5.25 21.78
C LYS A 346 -5.28 -4.61 21.72
N ASP A 347 -6.26 -5.24 22.37
CA ASP A 347 -7.57 -4.63 22.51
C ASP A 347 -7.41 -3.30 23.25
N LEU A 348 -7.93 -2.22 22.67
CA LEU A 348 -8.00 -0.94 23.37
C LEU A 348 -8.98 -1.08 24.54
N PRO A 349 -8.69 -0.53 25.72
CA PRO A 349 -9.70 -0.47 26.77
C PRO A 349 -10.93 0.25 26.21
N ILE A 350 -12.09 -0.38 26.32
CA ILE A 350 -13.37 0.24 25.95
C ILE A 350 -13.45 1.54 26.72
N ALA A 351 -13.43 2.68 26.04
CA ALA A 351 -13.68 3.96 26.66
C ALA A 351 -15.04 3.86 27.34
N GLN A 352 -15.07 3.85 28.68
CA GLN A 352 -16.33 3.96 29.40
C GLN A 352 -16.99 5.24 28.92
N LYS A 353 -18.16 5.12 28.28
CA LYS A 353 -19.02 6.27 28.02
C LYS A 353 -19.20 6.96 29.36
N THR A 354 -18.59 8.11 29.55
CA THR A 354 -18.91 8.98 30.64
C THR A 354 -20.35 9.39 30.45
N GLU A 355 -21.22 9.00 31.40
CA GLU A 355 -22.60 9.47 31.54
C GLU A 355 -22.58 10.97 31.85
N ALA A 356 -22.37 11.80 30.86
CA ALA A 356 -22.34 13.26 30.99
C ALA A 356 -23.14 13.98 29.89
N ASP A 357 -24.16 13.33 29.30
CA ASP A 357 -25.04 14.00 28.34
C ASP A 357 -26.55 13.63 28.54
N SER A 358 -26.98 13.47 29.75
CA SER A 358 -28.41 13.25 30.08
C SER A 358 -28.96 14.20 31.14
N THR A 359 -28.54 15.49 31.10
CA THR A 359 -29.25 16.51 31.91
C THR A 359 -29.16 17.87 31.21
N SER A 360 -30.08 18.13 30.29
CA SER A 360 -30.61 19.48 30.05
C SER A 360 -31.77 19.43 29.03
N THR A 361 -32.94 18.95 29.46
CA THR A 361 -34.20 19.39 28.88
C THR A 361 -35.31 19.09 29.93
N GLN A 362 -35.35 19.94 30.92
CA GLN A 362 -36.61 20.26 31.61
C GLN A 362 -36.50 21.64 32.21
N ASP A 363 -37.58 22.39 32.01
CA ASP A 363 -37.96 23.65 32.59
C ASP A 363 -37.46 24.94 31.91
N LYS A 364 -38.32 25.48 31.02
CA LYS A 364 -39.01 26.75 31.31
C LYS A 364 -40.16 26.98 30.33
N GLU A 365 -41.29 27.21 30.97
CA GLU A 365 -42.52 27.82 30.47
C GLU A 365 -42.40 28.87 29.38
#